data_2eb8db49ad87981f7c34c0aa74962868
#
_entry.id   2eb8db49ad87981f7c34c0aa74962868
#
_cell.length_a   1.000
_cell.length_b   1.000
_cell.length_c   1.000
_cell.angle_alpha   90.00
_cell.angle_beta   90.00
_cell.angle_gamma   90.00
#
_symmetry.space_group_name_H-M   'P 1'
#
loop_
_entity.id
_entity.type
_entity.pdbx_description
1 polymer ?
#
loop_
_entity_poly.entity_id
_entity_poly.type
_entity_poly.pdbx_seq_one_letter_code
_entity_poly.pdbx_strand_id
1 'polypeptide(L)'
;SQLYGVRRLKSSYIPNDIQICICTIQRMYSILKGEELDESIEEKSFAEFVTAESKAPKEVVYNEKYPPEFFDCIIVDECHRSIYNVWSQVLSYFDAFIIGLTATPDNRTFAFFNENIVSEYPREQAIIDGVNVGEDIFLIETQVGKNGAHLMKQLIEYRDRLSRAKRWKQLDEDVDYKPTQLDRDIVNPSQIRTVIRSFKDNLFTTLFPRRKEVPKTLIFAKTDSHADDIIQIVREEFGEGNDFCRKITYSADNPESVLSSFRNDYNPRIAVTVDMIATGTDVKPIECLIFMRDVRSKNYFEQMKGRGTRVLSKEDLQKVTPS
;
A
#
# COMPACT_ATOMS: atom_id res chain seq x y z
N SER A 1 -22.63 12.17 -25.37
CA SER A 1 -23.91 11.96 -24.65
C SER A 1 -23.66 10.94 -23.55
N GLN A 2 -23.92 11.30 -22.30
CA GLN A 2 -23.90 10.33 -21.20
C GLN A 2 -25.15 9.45 -21.36
N LEU A 3 -24.94 8.19 -21.73
CA LEU A 3 -26.02 7.22 -21.91
C LEU A 3 -26.64 6.81 -20.54
N TYR A 4 -25.88 6.94 -19.45
CA TYR A 4 -26.28 6.56 -18.10
C TYR A 4 -25.93 7.62 -17.08
N GLY A 5 -26.78 7.81 -16.07
CA GLY A 5 -26.49 8.61 -14.88
C GLY A 5 -25.52 7.84 -13.97
N VAL A 6 -24.28 8.32 -13.87
CA VAL A 6 -23.24 7.74 -12.99
C VAL A 6 -22.98 8.68 -11.83
N ARG A 7 -22.98 8.18 -10.60
CA ARG A 7 -22.69 8.98 -9.41
C ARG A 7 -21.89 8.22 -8.35
N ARG A 8 -20.86 8.87 -7.80
CA ARG A 8 -20.23 8.42 -6.58
C ARG A 8 -21.10 8.83 -5.39
N LEU A 9 -21.51 7.85 -4.59
CA LEU A 9 -22.34 8.07 -3.41
C LEU A 9 -21.49 8.65 -2.27
N LYS A 10 -21.92 9.80 -1.74
CA LYS A 10 -21.37 10.43 -0.54
C LYS A 10 -22.40 10.52 0.58
N SER A 11 -23.67 10.36 0.24
CA SER A 11 -24.82 10.41 1.17
C SER A 11 -25.23 9.03 1.63
N SER A 12 -26.08 8.97 2.65
CA SER A 12 -26.68 7.74 3.20
C SER A 12 -27.91 7.27 2.40
N TYR A 13 -28.05 7.71 1.16
CA TYR A 13 -29.13 7.29 0.27
C TYR A 13 -28.66 7.22 -1.19
N ILE A 14 -29.36 6.41 -1.99
CA ILE A 14 -29.15 6.30 -3.42
C ILE A 14 -30.19 7.18 -4.12
N PRO A 15 -29.78 8.20 -4.93
CA PRO A 15 -30.72 9.01 -5.70
C PRO A 15 -31.45 8.20 -6.76
N ASN A 16 -32.74 8.50 -7.01
CA ASN A 16 -33.59 7.76 -7.94
C ASN A 16 -33.26 7.98 -9.43
N ASP A 17 -32.44 8.99 -9.74
CA ASP A 17 -32.12 9.41 -11.11
C ASP A 17 -30.83 8.78 -11.66
N ILE A 18 -30.20 7.85 -10.91
CA ILE A 18 -28.95 7.21 -11.30
C ILE A 18 -29.15 5.74 -11.65
N GLN A 19 -28.45 5.30 -12.70
CA GLN A 19 -28.41 3.89 -13.11
C GLN A 19 -27.14 3.19 -12.62
N ILE A 20 -26.05 3.94 -12.41
CA ILE A 20 -24.79 3.39 -11.95
C ILE A 20 -24.33 4.15 -10.71
N CYS A 21 -24.17 3.47 -9.61
CA CYS A 21 -23.61 4.05 -8.39
C CYS A 21 -22.24 3.45 -8.07
N ILE A 22 -21.34 4.31 -7.62
CA ILE A 22 -19.99 3.97 -7.18
C ILE A 22 -19.90 4.28 -5.69
N CYS A 23 -19.58 3.31 -4.86
CA CYS A 23 -19.39 3.52 -3.42
C CYS A 23 -18.43 2.51 -2.83
N THR A 24 -17.99 2.78 -1.61
CA THR A 24 -17.29 1.79 -0.79
C THR A 24 -18.30 0.79 -0.21
N ILE A 25 -17.83 -0.40 0.16
CA ILE A 25 -18.71 -1.41 0.77
C ILE A 25 -19.19 -0.94 2.15
N GLN A 26 -18.41 -0.13 2.86
CA GLN A 26 -18.79 0.51 4.13
C GLN A 26 -19.97 1.47 3.93
N ARG A 27 -19.93 2.28 2.86
CA ARG A 27 -21.02 3.19 2.50
C ARG A 27 -22.29 2.40 2.16
N MET A 28 -22.20 1.32 1.41
CA MET A 28 -23.36 0.49 1.08
C MET A 28 -23.97 -0.14 2.33
N TYR A 29 -23.16 -0.63 3.25
CA TYR A 29 -23.64 -1.15 4.53
C TYR A 29 -24.37 -0.08 5.35
N SER A 30 -23.81 1.13 5.42
CA SER A 30 -24.43 2.27 6.12
C SER A 30 -25.78 2.65 5.49
N ILE A 31 -25.87 2.67 4.16
CA ILE A 31 -27.11 2.90 3.42
C ILE A 31 -28.18 1.84 3.75
N LEU A 32 -27.79 0.57 3.77
CA LEU A 32 -28.71 -0.53 4.12
C LEU A 32 -29.23 -0.43 5.56
N LYS A 33 -28.39 0.03 6.48
CA LYS A 33 -28.79 0.29 7.88
C LYS A 33 -29.57 1.58 8.10
N GLY A 34 -29.52 2.51 7.14
CA GLY A 34 -30.08 3.85 7.32
C GLY A 34 -29.28 4.72 8.31
N GLU A 35 -27.98 4.44 8.47
CA GLU A 35 -27.06 5.15 9.36
C GLU A 35 -26.20 6.13 8.56
N GLU A 36 -25.77 7.24 9.15
CA GLU A 36 -24.78 8.12 8.54
C GLU A 36 -23.36 7.55 8.76
N LEU A 37 -22.57 7.51 7.70
CA LEU A 37 -21.17 7.13 7.76
C LEU A 37 -20.30 8.37 7.89
N ASP A 38 -19.44 8.41 8.88
CA ASP A 38 -18.42 9.45 9.02
C ASP A 38 -17.39 9.30 7.86
N GLU A 39 -17.17 10.38 7.11
CA GLU A 39 -16.23 10.39 5.97
C GLU A 39 -14.81 10.01 6.39
N SER A 40 -14.40 10.33 7.62
CA SER A 40 -13.09 9.93 8.17
C SER A 40 -12.94 8.40 8.29
N ILE A 41 -14.06 7.70 8.40
CA ILE A 41 -14.11 6.24 8.47
C ILE A 41 -14.00 5.61 7.07
N GLU A 42 -14.57 6.25 6.07
CA GLU A 42 -14.54 5.77 4.68
C GLU A 42 -13.14 5.84 4.07
N GLU A 43 -12.33 6.82 4.49
CA GLU A 43 -10.96 7.03 3.98
C GLU A 43 -9.89 6.19 4.70
N LYS A 44 -10.19 5.59 5.86
CA LYS A 44 -9.23 4.76 6.58
C LYS A 44 -8.95 3.46 5.83
N SER A 45 -7.67 3.13 5.78
CA SER A 45 -7.21 1.86 5.19
C SER A 45 -7.91 0.67 5.86
N PHE A 46 -8.31 -0.31 5.03
CA PHE A 46 -8.95 -1.56 5.47
C PHE A 46 -8.17 -2.29 6.58
N ALA A 47 -6.85 -2.11 6.65
CA ALA A 47 -5.98 -2.71 7.67
C ALA A 47 -6.19 -2.12 9.07
N GLU A 48 -6.67 -0.88 9.18
CA GLU A 48 -6.94 -0.22 10.46
C GLU A 48 -8.30 -0.61 11.06
N PHE A 49 -9.22 -1.12 10.22
CA PHE A 49 -10.55 -1.54 10.64
C PHE A 49 -10.62 -2.95 11.23
N VAL A 50 -9.61 -3.79 11.01
CA VAL A 50 -9.56 -5.15 11.57
C VAL A 50 -9.04 -5.10 13.00
N THR A 51 -9.72 -4.40 13.89
CA THR A 51 -9.57 -4.60 15.34
C THR A 51 -10.21 -5.93 15.74
N ALA A 52 -9.79 -6.49 16.87
CA ALA A 52 -10.23 -7.81 17.32
C ALA A 52 -11.75 -7.97 17.47
N GLU A 53 -12.49 -6.88 17.59
CA GLU A 53 -13.96 -6.85 17.72
C GLU A 53 -14.71 -6.97 16.37
N SER A 54 -14.06 -6.76 15.23
CA SER A 54 -14.71 -6.74 13.91
C SER A 54 -14.54 -8.03 13.10
N LYS A 55 -14.20 -9.16 13.73
CA LYS A 55 -13.99 -10.44 13.03
C LYS A 55 -15.29 -11.16 12.62
N ALA A 56 -16.40 -10.79 13.21
CA ALA A 56 -17.70 -11.37 12.85
C ALA A 56 -18.27 -10.69 11.59
N PRO A 57 -18.96 -11.44 10.71
CA PRO A 57 -19.68 -10.85 9.60
C PRO A 57 -20.68 -9.79 10.09
N LYS A 58 -20.78 -8.67 9.37
CA LYS A 58 -21.75 -7.61 9.67
C LYS A 58 -23.15 -8.06 9.25
N GLU A 59 -24.05 -8.14 10.20
CA GLU A 59 -25.44 -8.51 9.93
C GLU A 59 -26.14 -7.43 9.09
N VAL A 60 -26.75 -7.85 7.98
CA VAL A 60 -27.53 -6.99 7.10
C VAL A 60 -29.00 -7.36 7.27
N VAL A 61 -29.81 -6.37 7.65
CA VAL A 61 -31.25 -6.50 7.85
C VAL A 61 -31.97 -6.05 6.58
N TYR A 62 -33.13 -6.64 6.28
CA TYR A 62 -33.96 -6.25 5.15
C TYR A 62 -34.29 -4.75 5.15
N ASN A 63 -34.10 -4.11 4.00
CA ASN A 63 -34.36 -2.68 3.79
C ASN A 63 -35.41 -2.52 2.68
N GLU A 64 -36.58 -1.96 3.01
CA GLU A 64 -37.69 -1.75 2.06
C GLU A 64 -37.33 -0.79 0.92
N LYS A 65 -36.42 0.17 1.13
CA LYS A 65 -36.00 1.11 0.08
C LYS A 65 -35.02 0.48 -0.90
N TYR A 66 -34.24 -0.46 -0.42
CA TYR A 66 -33.20 -1.14 -1.20
C TYR A 66 -33.34 -2.64 -0.98
N PRO A 67 -34.39 -3.26 -1.54
CA PRO A 67 -34.62 -4.69 -1.40
C PRO A 67 -33.55 -5.51 -2.12
N PRO A 68 -33.46 -6.81 -1.87
CA PRO A 68 -32.43 -7.68 -2.47
C PRO A 68 -32.33 -7.57 -4.00
N GLU A 69 -33.43 -7.37 -4.69
CA GLU A 69 -33.54 -7.23 -6.15
C GLU A 69 -33.23 -5.81 -6.68
N PHE A 70 -32.73 -4.91 -5.81
CA PHE A 70 -32.52 -3.50 -6.18
C PHE A 70 -31.44 -3.31 -7.26
N PHE A 71 -30.41 -4.16 -7.26
CA PHE A 71 -29.33 -4.13 -8.25
C PHE A 71 -29.40 -5.35 -9.16
N ASP A 72 -29.25 -5.14 -10.49
CA ASP A 72 -29.09 -6.22 -11.46
C ASP A 72 -27.68 -6.78 -11.49
N CYS A 73 -26.68 -5.92 -11.26
CA CYS A 73 -25.27 -6.27 -11.33
C CYS A 73 -24.42 -5.47 -10.34
N ILE A 74 -23.50 -6.16 -9.68
CA ILE A 74 -22.52 -5.57 -8.74
C ILE A 74 -21.12 -5.89 -9.24
N ILE A 75 -20.32 -4.85 -9.48
CA ILE A 75 -18.92 -4.99 -9.86
C ILE A 75 -18.07 -4.66 -8.62
N VAL A 76 -17.27 -5.62 -8.17
CA VAL A 76 -16.43 -5.49 -6.97
C VAL A 76 -14.97 -5.44 -7.37
N ASP A 77 -14.38 -4.25 -7.27
CA ASP A 77 -12.94 -4.07 -7.46
C ASP A 77 -12.17 -4.56 -6.23
N GLU A 78 -10.97 -5.11 -6.44
CA GLU A 78 -10.17 -5.75 -5.39
C GLU A 78 -11.00 -6.74 -4.54
N CYS A 79 -11.80 -7.57 -5.22
CA CYS A 79 -12.81 -8.42 -4.60
C CYS A 79 -12.26 -9.35 -3.52
N HIS A 80 -10.99 -9.79 -3.62
CA HIS A 80 -10.32 -10.60 -2.62
C HIS A 80 -10.27 -9.96 -1.21
N ARG A 81 -10.58 -8.67 -1.08
CA ARG A 81 -10.69 -7.96 0.21
C ARG A 81 -12.10 -7.96 0.78
N SER A 82 -13.10 -7.94 -0.08
CA SER A 82 -14.50 -7.67 0.30
C SER A 82 -15.32 -8.94 0.51
N ILE A 83 -14.97 -10.04 -0.17
CA ILE A 83 -15.81 -11.26 -0.20
C ILE A 83 -15.69 -12.16 1.04
N TYR A 84 -14.71 -11.94 1.93
CA TYR A 84 -14.48 -12.86 3.07
C TYR A 84 -14.70 -12.30 4.44
N ASN A 85 -14.72 -11.02 4.59
CA ASN A 85 -14.69 -10.40 5.90
C ASN A 85 -16.10 -10.04 6.35
N VAL A 86 -16.16 -9.22 7.35
CA VAL A 86 -17.37 -8.64 7.93
C VAL A 86 -18.34 -8.05 6.89
N TRP A 87 -17.87 -7.83 5.66
CA TRP A 87 -18.63 -7.21 4.57
C TRP A 87 -19.25 -8.18 3.57
N SER A 88 -18.91 -9.47 3.64
CA SER A 88 -19.44 -10.47 2.70
C SER A 88 -20.97 -10.52 2.68
N GLN A 89 -21.60 -10.27 3.81
CA GLN A 89 -23.07 -10.26 3.90
C GLN A 89 -23.71 -9.10 3.11
N VAL A 90 -23.01 -7.98 2.91
CA VAL A 90 -23.50 -6.88 2.07
C VAL A 90 -23.64 -7.34 0.62
N LEU A 91 -22.66 -8.10 0.12
CA LEU A 91 -22.71 -8.65 -1.23
C LEU A 91 -23.76 -9.77 -1.35
N SER A 92 -23.88 -10.63 -0.34
CA SER A 92 -24.85 -11.71 -0.31
C SER A 92 -26.29 -11.24 -0.06
N TYR A 93 -26.49 -9.99 0.35
CA TYR A 93 -27.81 -9.42 0.57
C TYR A 93 -28.54 -9.20 -0.75
N PHE A 94 -27.84 -8.79 -1.81
CA PHE A 94 -28.45 -8.49 -3.08
C PHE A 94 -28.54 -9.73 -3.98
N ASP A 95 -29.68 -9.92 -4.60
CA ASP A 95 -29.92 -10.93 -5.65
C ASP A 95 -29.48 -10.37 -7.01
N ALA A 96 -28.15 -10.22 -7.17
CA ALA A 96 -27.54 -9.59 -8.32
C ALA A 96 -26.41 -10.45 -8.90
N PHE A 97 -26.12 -10.27 -10.19
CA PHE A 97 -24.91 -10.81 -10.79
C PHE A 97 -23.68 -10.12 -10.19
N ILE A 98 -22.75 -10.90 -9.61
CA ILE A 98 -21.53 -10.35 -9.00
C ILE A 98 -20.34 -10.61 -9.94
N ILE A 99 -19.68 -9.54 -10.35
CA ILE A 99 -18.42 -9.57 -11.11
C ILE A 99 -17.29 -9.14 -10.19
N GLY A 100 -16.36 -10.05 -9.89
CA GLY A 100 -15.17 -9.75 -9.09
C GLY A 100 -13.98 -9.41 -9.98
N LEU A 101 -13.34 -8.27 -9.71
CA LEU A 101 -12.07 -7.88 -10.33
C LEU A 101 -10.96 -7.99 -9.29
N THR A 102 -9.84 -8.60 -9.64
CA THR A 102 -8.67 -8.70 -8.77
C THR A 102 -7.40 -8.97 -9.56
N ALA A 103 -6.31 -8.31 -9.18
CA ALA A 103 -4.98 -8.61 -9.70
C ALA A 103 -4.30 -9.77 -8.96
N THR A 104 -4.79 -10.17 -7.80
CA THR A 104 -4.17 -11.17 -6.91
C THR A 104 -5.21 -12.12 -6.35
N PRO A 105 -5.84 -12.97 -7.21
CA PRO A 105 -6.80 -13.96 -6.74
C PRO A 105 -6.10 -15.00 -5.85
N ASP A 106 -6.83 -15.51 -4.87
CA ASP A 106 -6.42 -16.64 -4.04
C ASP A 106 -7.48 -17.75 -4.07
N ASN A 107 -7.18 -18.90 -3.46
CA ASN A 107 -8.10 -20.04 -3.44
C ASN A 107 -9.48 -19.70 -2.89
N ARG A 108 -9.57 -18.73 -1.97
CA ARG A 108 -10.84 -18.30 -1.39
C ARG A 108 -11.62 -17.45 -2.40
N THR A 109 -10.92 -16.64 -3.20
CA THR A 109 -11.55 -15.89 -4.30
C THR A 109 -12.19 -16.83 -5.30
N PHE A 110 -11.45 -17.86 -5.72
CA PHE A 110 -11.98 -18.89 -6.62
C PHE A 110 -13.17 -19.62 -6.02
N ALA A 111 -13.09 -20.01 -4.74
CA ALA A 111 -14.19 -20.69 -4.05
C ALA A 111 -15.46 -19.84 -3.96
N PHE A 112 -15.35 -18.52 -3.70
CA PHE A 112 -16.50 -17.62 -3.66
C PHE A 112 -17.23 -17.53 -5.00
N PHE A 113 -16.51 -17.52 -6.10
CA PHE A 113 -17.05 -17.47 -7.47
C PHE A 113 -17.26 -18.87 -8.09
N ASN A 114 -17.26 -19.96 -7.29
CA ASN A 114 -17.40 -21.34 -7.76
C ASN A 114 -16.44 -21.70 -8.91
N GLU A 115 -15.19 -21.21 -8.82
CA GLU A 115 -14.15 -21.37 -9.84
C GLU A 115 -14.52 -20.80 -11.22
N ASN A 116 -15.54 -19.96 -11.31
CA ASN A 116 -15.99 -19.35 -12.55
C ASN A 116 -15.09 -18.15 -12.94
N ILE A 117 -14.00 -18.45 -13.66
CA ILE A 117 -13.07 -17.45 -14.20
C ILE A 117 -13.53 -17.10 -15.63
N VAL A 118 -14.06 -15.90 -15.82
CA VAL A 118 -14.55 -15.46 -17.14
C VAL A 118 -13.47 -14.81 -18.00
N SER A 119 -12.41 -14.27 -17.38
CA SER A 119 -11.25 -13.69 -18.07
C SER A 119 -10.05 -13.69 -17.15
N GLU A 120 -8.89 -14.01 -17.72
CA GLU A 120 -7.61 -13.97 -17.02
C GLU A 120 -6.55 -13.34 -17.93
N TYR A 121 -5.73 -12.46 -17.35
CA TYR A 121 -4.58 -11.86 -18.01
C TYR A 121 -3.36 -11.97 -17.10
N PRO A 122 -2.63 -13.11 -17.16
CA PRO A 122 -1.52 -13.37 -16.26
C PRO A 122 -0.34 -12.43 -16.51
N ARG A 123 0.47 -12.23 -15.47
CA ARG A 123 1.61 -11.33 -15.50
C ARG A 123 2.62 -11.69 -16.58
N GLU A 124 2.88 -12.97 -16.78
CA GLU A 124 3.78 -13.47 -17.80
C GLU A 124 3.32 -13.03 -19.20
N GLN A 125 2.03 -13.13 -19.47
CA GLN A 125 1.46 -12.65 -20.73
C GLN A 125 1.60 -11.13 -20.86
N ALA A 126 1.36 -10.39 -19.79
CA ALA A 126 1.52 -8.93 -19.78
C ALA A 126 2.97 -8.48 -20.04
N ILE A 127 3.98 -9.27 -19.64
CA ILE A 127 5.38 -9.03 -19.95
C ILE A 127 5.67 -9.34 -21.43
N ILE A 128 5.15 -10.44 -21.96
CA ILE A 128 5.29 -10.82 -23.39
C ILE A 128 4.66 -9.75 -24.28
N ASP A 129 3.49 -9.27 -23.92
CA ASP A 129 2.76 -8.22 -24.65
C ASP A 129 3.37 -6.80 -24.50
N GLY A 130 4.42 -6.66 -23.66
CA GLY A 130 5.08 -5.38 -23.41
C GLY A 130 4.24 -4.38 -22.60
N VAL A 131 3.25 -4.87 -21.87
CA VAL A 131 2.41 -4.06 -20.96
C VAL A 131 3.06 -3.91 -19.59
N ASN A 132 3.76 -4.95 -19.15
CA ASN A 132 4.57 -4.95 -17.93
C ASN A 132 6.03 -5.25 -18.25
N VAL A 133 6.92 -4.89 -17.30
CA VAL A 133 8.34 -5.27 -17.33
C VAL A 133 8.62 -6.35 -16.30
N GLY A 134 9.67 -7.15 -16.55
CA GLY A 134 10.23 -8.04 -15.55
C GLY A 134 10.94 -7.27 -14.44
N GLU A 135 11.27 -7.94 -13.36
CA GLU A 135 12.04 -7.39 -12.25
C GLU A 135 13.23 -8.27 -11.89
N ASP A 136 14.30 -7.61 -11.42
CA ASP A 136 15.40 -8.25 -10.71
C ASP A 136 15.21 -8.05 -9.20
N ILE A 137 15.38 -9.11 -8.41
CA ILE A 137 15.19 -9.09 -6.97
C ILE A 137 16.55 -9.19 -6.29
N PHE A 138 16.89 -8.18 -5.46
CA PHE A 138 18.10 -8.14 -4.66
C PHE A 138 17.74 -8.20 -3.16
N LEU A 139 18.48 -9.00 -2.42
CA LEU A 139 18.31 -9.13 -0.98
C LEU A 139 19.45 -8.43 -0.26
N ILE A 140 19.13 -7.45 0.60
CA ILE A 140 20.09 -6.80 1.50
C ILE A 140 20.01 -7.48 2.86
N GLU A 141 21.03 -8.26 3.21
CA GLU A 141 21.13 -8.91 4.51
C GLU A 141 22.02 -8.11 5.46
N THR A 142 21.49 -7.77 6.63
CA THR A 142 22.27 -7.16 7.70
C THR A 142 22.64 -8.21 8.76
N GLN A 143 23.81 -8.10 9.39
CA GLN A 143 24.21 -9.03 10.46
C GLN A 143 23.22 -8.97 11.62
N VAL A 144 22.71 -7.80 11.95
CA VAL A 144 21.70 -7.60 13.00
C VAL A 144 20.40 -8.29 12.63
N GLY A 145 19.97 -8.22 11.36
CA GLY A 145 18.79 -8.93 10.88
C GLY A 145 18.92 -10.46 10.90
N LYS A 146 20.14 -11.00 10.72
CA LYS A 146 20.41 -12.44 10.76
C LYS A 146 20.55 -13.01 12.18
N ASN A 147 21.33 -12.32 13.02
CA ASN A 147 21.83 -12.87 14.28
C ASN A 147 21.16 -12.26 15.52
N GLY A 148 20.33 -11.24 15.34
CA GLY A 148 19.83 -10.42 16.44
C GLY A 148 20.84 -9.36 16.87
N ALA A 149 20.53 -8.60 17.91
CA ALA A 149 21.40 -7.60 18.48
C ALA A 149 21.63 -7.86 19.96
N HIS A 150 22.90 -7.83 20.35
CA HIS A 150 23.32 -7.77 21.74
C HIS A 150 23.55 -6.31 22.12
N LEU A 151 22.77 -5.81 23.07
CA LEU A 151 22.87 -4.45 23.57
C LEU A 151 23.47 -4.50 24.97
N MET A 152 24.69 -3.93 25.10
CA MET A 152 25.32 -3.78 26.38
C MET A 152 24.59 -2.74 27.24
N LYS A 153 24.72 -2.86 28.54
CA LYS A 153 24.22 -1.95 29.58
C LYS A 153 24.65 -0.51 29.25
N GLN A 154 23.75 0.27 28.69
CA GLN A 154 23.97 1.68 28.32
C GLN A 154 22.65 2.43 28.21
N LEU A 155 22.73 3.75 28.11
CA LEU A 155 21.59 4.59 27.85
C LEU A 155 21.22 4.48 26.37
N ILE A 156 19.99 4.03 26.07
CA ILE A 156 19.50 3.84 24.72
C ILE A 156 18.34 4.78 24.47
N GLU A 157 18.33 5.42 23.32
CA GLU A 157 17.15 6.15 22.82
C GLU A 157 16.10 5.16 22.36
N TYR A 158 15.00 5.10 23.08
CA TYR A 158 13.84 4.28 22.76
C TYR A 158 12.75 5.16 22.17
N ARG A 159 12.30 4.86 20.95
CA ARG A 159 11.13 5.52 20.36
C ARG A 159 9.92 4.62 20.52
N ASP A 160 8.93 5.11 21.23
CA ASP A 160 7.64 4.44 21.30
C ASP A 160 6.96 4.45 19.92
N ARG A 161 6.51 3.28 19.49
CA ARG A 161 5.97 3.04 18.17
C ARG A 161 4.70 3.85 17.85
N LEU A 162 3.89 4.13 18.86
CA LEU A 162 2.58 4.78 18.71
C LEU A 162 2.62 6.27 19.04
N SER A 163 3.34 6.66 20.08
CA SER A 163 3.32 8.03 20.61
C SER A 163 4.41 8.93 20.05
N ARG A 164 5.38 8.39 19.28
CA ARG A 164 6.60 9.09 18.81
C ARG A 164 7.47 9.67 19.95
N ALA A 165 7.12 9.43 21.21
CA ALA A 165 7.87 9.93 22.33
C ALA A 165 9.23 9.27 22.39
N LYS A 166 10.28 10.08 22.43
CA LYS A 166 11.64 9.62 22.71
C LYS A 166 11.73 9.37 24.20
N ARG A 167 12.05 8.15 24.56
CA ARG A 167 12.33 7.78 25.95
C ARG A 167 13.76 7.26 26.02
N TRP A 168 14.54 7.85 26.91
CA TRP A 168 15.82 7.30 27.28
C TRP A 168 15.60 6.24 28.34
N LYS A 169 15.94 5.02 28.02
CA LYS A 169 15.88 3.91 28.99
C LYS A 169 17.31 3.48 29.30
N GLN A 170 17.64 3.55 30.57
CA GLN A 170 18.88 2.91 31.06
C GLN A 170 18.59 1.41 31.15
N LEU A 171 19.43 0.62 30.51
CA LEU A 171 19.39 -0.84 30.69
C LEU A 171 20.11 -1.18 31.96
N ASP A 172 19.45 -1.94 32.84
CA ASP A 172 20.05 -2.42 34.11
C ASP A 172 20.92 -3.64 33.85
N GLU A 173 20.68 -4.37 32.76
CA GLU A 173 21.42 -5.55 32.29
C GLU A 173 21.58 -5.50 30.77
N ASP A 174 22.51 -6.32 30.24
CA ASP A 174 22.67 -6.55 28.83
C ASP A 174 21.42 -7.26 28.28
N VAL A 175 20.94 -6.84 27.08
CA VAL A 175 19.75 -7.41 26.49
C VAL A 175 20.05 -7.97 25.11
N ASP A 176 19.69 -9.24 24.91
CA ASP A 176 19.76 -9.92 23.63
C ASP A 176 18.42 -9.87 22.91
N TYR A 177 18.41 -9.29 21.73
CA TYR A 177 17.25 -9.27 20.87
C TYR A 177 17.37 -10.32 19.77
N LYS A 178 16.38 -11.21 19.67
CA LYS A 178 16.26 -12.13 18.54
C LYS A 178 15.87 -11.36 17.27
N PRO A 179 16.24 -11.84 16.06
CA PRO A 179 15.88 -11.18 14.79
C PRO A 179 14.39 -10.82 14.67
N THR A 180 13.53 -11.72 15.14
CA THR A 180 12.06 -11.53 15.14
C THR A 180 11.56 -10.46 16.11
N GLN A 181 12.32 -10.12 17.14
CA GLN A 181 11.97 -9.08 18.12
C GLN A 181 12.44 -7.70 17.67
N LEU A 182 13.63 -7.61 17.07
CA LEU A 182 14.15 -6.37 16.49
C LEU A 182 13.20 -5.78 15.44
N ASP A 183 12.53 -6.64 14.70
CA ASP A 183 11.64 -6.22 13.62
C ASP A 183 10.25 -5.81 14.11
N ARG A 184 9.83 -6.26 15.29
CA ARG A 184 8.52 -5.94 15.88
C ARG A 184 8.52 -4.68 16.73
N ASP A 185 9.55 -4.50 17.55
CA ASP A 185 9.49 -3.61 18.69
C ASP A 185 10.45 -2.41 18.60
N ILE A 186 11.48 -2.48 17.77
CA ILE A 186 12.50 -1.44 17.65
C ILE A 186 12.73 -1.05 16.19
N VAL A 187 12.57 0.23 15.90
CA VAL A 187 13.10 0.84 14.69
C VAL A 187 14.55 1.23 14.98
N ASN A 188 15.49 0.53 14.36
CA ASN A 188 16.92 0.79 14.56
C ASN A 188 17.46 1.72 13.45
N PRO A 189 17.77 2.99 13.75
CA PRO A 189 18.33 3.93 12.77
C PRO A 189 19.63 3.42 12.13
N SER A 190 20.45 2.65 12.86
CA SER A 190 21.69 2.07 12.33
C SER A 190 21.40 1.02 11.25
N GLN A 191 20.35 0.24 11.40
CA GLN A 191 19.92 -0.73 10.40
C GLN A 191 19.39 -0.03 9.14
N ILE A 192 18.55 1.00 9.30
CA ILE A 192 18.09 1.83 8.20
C ILE A 192 19.28 2.40 7.44
N ARG A 193 20.26 2.98 8.15
CA ARG A 193 21.47 3.55 7.56
C ARG A 193 22.28 2.52 6.80
N THR A 194 22.44 1.32 7.33
CA THR A 194 23.14 0.21 6.66
C THR A 194 22.46 -0.16 5.35
N VAL A 195 21.13 -0.28 5.33
CA VAL A 195 20.37 -0.60 4.12
C VAL A 195 20.51 0.52 3.09
N ILE A 196 20.36 1.79 3.49
CA ILE A 196 20.44 2.93 2.58
C ILE A 196 21.86 3.09 2.01
N ARG A 197 22.91 2.88 2.82
CA ARG A 197 24.30 2.86 2.33
C ARG A 197 24.53 1.74 1.33
N SER A 198 24.10 0.53 1.66
CA SER A 198 24.22 -0.62 0.74
C SER A 198 23.52 -0.35 -0.59
N PHE A 199 22.32 0.25 -0.55
CA PHE A 199 21.63 0.68 -1.75
C PHE A 199 22.45 1.72 -2.53
N LYS A 200 22.90 2.79 -1.88
CA LYS A 200 23.69 3.85 -2.51
C LYS A 200 24.98 3.33 -3.14
N ASP A 201 25.74 2.52 -2.41
CA ASP A 201 27.06 2.03 -2.84
C ASP A 201 26.94 1.08 -4.05
N ASN A 202 25.86 0.32 -4.14
CA ASN A 202 25.61 -0.59 -5.24
C ASN A 202 24.78 0.02 -6.39
N LEU A 203 24.29 1.25 -6.23
CA LEU A 203 23.33 1.85 -7.15
C LEU A 203 23.83 1.90 -8.60
N PHE A 204 25.04 2.42 -8.81
CA PHE A 204 25.62 2.62 -10.15
C PHE A 204 26.65 1.56 -10.55
N THR A 205 26.91 0.60 -9.69
CA THR A 205 27.84 -0.51 -9.96
C THR A 205 27.12 -1.79 -10.29
N THR A 206 26.08 -2.10 -9.56
CA THR A 206 25.36 -3.40 -9.62
C THR A 206 23.91 -3.24 -10.07
N LEU A 207 23.16 -2.30 -9.43
CA LEU A 207 21.73 -2.18 -9.65
C LEU A 207 21.41 -1.48 -10.98
N PHE A 208 22.06 -0.34 -11.24
CA PHE A 208 21.86 0.48 -12.43
C PHE A 208 23.21 0.93 -13.05
N PRO A 209 24.03 -0.01 -13.58
CA PRO A 209 25.42 0.28 -13.96
C PRO A 209 25.56 1.27 -15.13
N ARG A 210 24.48 1.60 -15.83
CA ARG A 210 24.48 2.55 -16.95
C ARG A 210 23.87 3.90 -16.58
N ARG A 211 23.41 4.07 -15.34
CA ARG A 211 22.75 5.30 -14.87
C ARG A 211 23.76 6.21 -14.17
N LYS A 212 23.50 7.51 -14.23
CA LYS A 212 24.25 8.54 -13.50
C LYS A 212 23.40 9.20 -12.42
N GLU A 213 22.10 9.04 -12.51
CA GLU A 213 21.14 9.64 -11.60
C GLU A 213 20.40 8.56 -10.82
N VAL A 214 20.04 8.91 -9.59
CA VAL A 214 19.26 8.01 -8.75
C VAL A 214 17.91 7.74 -9.43
N PRO A 215 17.53 6.48 -9.69
CA PRO A 215 16.24 6.14 -10.31
C PRO A 215 15.09 6.55 -9.40
N LYS A 216 13.90 6.73 -9.97
CA LYS A 216 12.68 6.93 -9.17
C LYS A 216 12.45 5.72 -8.27
N THR A 217 12.64 5.93 -6.98
CA THR A 217 12.66 4.87 -5.97
C THR A 217 11.50 5.05 -4.99
N LEU A 218 10.74 3.99 -4.76
CA LEU A 218 9.71 3.96 -3.75
C LEU A 218 10.12 3.04 -2.60
N ILE A 219 10.14 3.57 -1.38
CA ILE A 219 10.47 2.82 -0.16
C ILE A 219 9.21 2.58 0.65
N PHE A 220 8.95 1.32 1.00
CA PHE A 220 7.85 0.93 1.87
C PHE A 220 8.31 0.83 3.32
N ALA A 221 7.78 1.72 4.16
CA ALA A 221 8.03 1.77 5.60
C ALA A 221 7.00 0.98 6.41
N LYS A 222 7.32 0.65 7.67
CA LYS A 222 6.42 -0.05 8.61
C LYS A 222 5.33 0.87 9.15
N THR A 223 5.72 2.07 9.53
CA THR A 223 4.88 3.09 10.17
C THR A 223 5.26 4.47 9.66
N ASP A 224 4.41 5.45 9.93
CA ASP A 224 4.65 6.85 9.57
C ASP A 224 5.92 7.42 10.24
N SER A 225 6.17 7.06 11.51
CA SER A 225 7.40 7.43 12.22
C SER A 225 8.65 6.77 11.61
N HIS A 226 8.53 5.51 11.17
CA HIS A 226 9.62 4.83 10.45
C HIS A 226 9.91 5.52 9.11
N ALA A 227 8.87 6.01 8.42
CA ALA A 227 9.05 6.78 7.19
C ALA A 227 9.84 8.07 7.43
N ASP A 228 9.58 8.78 8.53
CA ASP A 228 10.34 9.99 8.90
C ASP A 228 11.82 9.69 9.14
N ASP A 229 12.13 8.60 9.86
CA ASP A 229 13.51 8.17 10.10
C ASP A 229 14.23 7.78 8.80
N ILE A 230 13.55 7.06 7.90
CA ILE A 230 14.09 6.71 6.58
C ILE A 230 14.41 7.97 5.78
N ILE A 231 13.49 8.94 5.71
CA ILE A 231 13.66 10.17 4.95
C ILE A 231 14.87 10.97 5.45
N GLN A 232 15.00 11.11 6.77
CA GLN A 232 16.14 11.80 7.36
C GLN A 232 17.45 11.11 6.97
N ILE A 233 17.52 9.79 7.13
CA ILE A 233 18.72 9.00 6.83
C ILE A 233 19.04 9.02 5.33
N VAL A 234 18.05 8.94 4.44
CA VAL A 234 18.25 9.05 2.99
C VAL A 234 18.88 10.39 2.64
N ARG A 235 18.35 11.50 3.16
CA ARG A 235 18.90 12.85 2.90
C ARG A 235 20.34 12.98 3.40
N GLU A 236 20.61 12.48 4.59
CA GLU A 236 21.97 12.48 5.17
C GLU A 236 22.95 11.66 4.32
N GLU A 237 22.59 10.42 3.97
CA GLU A 237 23.48 9.52 3.24
C GLU A 237 23.72 9.97 1.79
N PHE A 238 22.73 10.54 1.12
CA PHE A 238 22.89 11.06 -0.23
C PHE A 238 23.47 12.47 -0.26
N GLY A 239 23.45 13.20 0.87
CA GLY A 239 23.89 14.59 0.96
C GLY A 239 22.94 15.55 0.24
N GLU A 240 21.67 15.24 0.19
CA GLU A 240 20.65 15.91 -0.61
C GLU A 240 19.62 16.65 0.29
N GLY A 241 18.96 17.65 -0.30
CA GLY A 241 17.98 18.48 0.38
C GLY A 241 16.59 17.84 0.52
N ASN A 242 15.66 18.65 1.04
CA ASN A 242 14.30 18.22 1.36
C ASN A 242 13.49 17.73 0.15
N ASP A 243 13.77 18.23 -1.03
CA ASP A 243 13.02 17.87 -2.24
C ASP A 243 13.46 16.53 -2.83
N PHE A 244 14.63 16.05 -2.49
CA PHE A 244 15.18 14.80 -3.00
C PHE A 244 14.40 13.57 -2.49
N CYS A 245 14.05 13.56 -1.19
CA CYS A 245 13.31 12.48 -0.56
C CYS A 245 12.10 13.04 0.19
N ARG A 246 10.88 12.57 -0.16
CA ARG A 246 9.62 13.06 0.40
C ARG A 246 8.75 11.94 0.92
N LYS A 247 7.90 12.25 1.90
CA LYS A 247 6.90 11.35 2.45
C LYS A 247 5.60 11.41 1.64
N ILE A 248 5.04 10.24 1.31
CA ILE A 248 3.72 10.10 0.71
C ILE A 248 2.89 9.15 1.58
N THR A 249 2.24 9.72 2.58
CA THR A 249 1.32 9.01 3.49
C THR A 249 0.09 9.87 3.72
N TYR A 250 -1.00 9.27 4.18
CA TYR A 250 -2.24 10.02 4.48
C TYR A 250 -2.05 11.12 5.54
N SER A 251 -1.05 10.99 6.41
CA SER A 251 -0.70 11.97 7.46
C SER A 251 0.27 13.04 7.00
N ALA A 252 0.75 13.01 5.75
CA ALA A 252 1.68 14.00 5.21
C ALA A 252 0.95 15.29 4.81
N ASP A 253 1.67 16.41 4.86
CA ASP A 253 1.17 17.68 4.34
C ASP A 253 1.05 17.57 2.80
N ASN A 254 -0.18 17.72 2.30
CA ASN A 254 -0.50 17.73 0.88
C ASN A 254 0.05 16.51 0.08
N PRO A 255 -0.33 15.28 0.44
CA PRO A 255 0.23 14.07 -0.16
C PRO A 255 -0.03 13.94 -1.66
N GLU A 256 -1.14 14.46 -2.16
CA GLU A 256 -1.48 14.45 -3.59
C GLU A 256 -0.54 15.30 -4.42
N SER A 257 -0.14 16.46 -3.92
CA SER A 257 0.85 17.33 -4.58
C SER A 257 2.21 16.66 -4.64
N VAL A 258 2.68 16.05 -3.53
CA VAL A 258 3.94 15.31 -3.51
C VAL A 258 3.90 14.12 -4.48
N LEU A 259 2.78 13.42 -4.54
CA LEU A 259 2.56 12.31 -5.46
C LEU A 259 2.59 12.78 -6.92
N SER A 260 1.95 13.92 -7.23
CA SER A 260 2.01 14.53 -8.55
C SER A 260 3.44 14.89 -8.97
N SER A 261 4.20 15.51 -8.07
CA SER A 261 5.62 15.82 -8.32
C SER A 261 6.45 14.55 -8.48
N PHE A 262 6.21 13.51 -7.67
CA PHE A 262 6.91 12.23 -7.82
C PHE A 262 6.67 11.56 -9.17
N ARG A 263 5.49 11.77 -9.77
CA ARG A 263 5.14 11.28 -11.11
C ARG A 263 5.79 12.07 -12.25
N ASN A 264 5.79 13.39 -12.14
CA ASN A 264 5.93 14.26 -13.30
C ASN A 264 7.20 15.08 -13.28
N ASP A 265 7.80 15.28 -12.10
CA ASP A 265 8.97 16.16 -11.93
C ASP A 265 10.24 15.33 -11.71
N TYR A 266 11.40 15.97 -11.85
CA TYR A 266 12.69 15.36 -11.55
C TYR A 266 12.76 14.94 -10.07
N ASN A 267 12.45 15.85 -9.16
CA ASN A 267 12.34 15.58 -7.73
C ASN A 267 10.87 15.43 -7.29
N PRO A 268 10.58 14.62 -6.24
CA PRO A 268 11.54 13.81 -5.48
C PRO A 268 12.06 12.60 -6.27
N ARG A 269 13.33 12.24 -6.04
CA ARG A 269 13.92 11.01 -6.59
C ARG A 269 13.47 9.80 -5.80
N ILE A 270 13.34 9.96 -4.46
CA ILE A 270 12.94 8.89 -3.55
C ILE A 270 11.66 9.31 -2.83
N ALA A 271 10.69 8.44 -2.82
CA ALA A 271 9.46 8.58 -2.04
C ALA A 271 9.38 7.49 -0.97
N VAL A 272 8.90 7.84 0.22
CA VAL A 272 8.69 6.90 1.32
C VAL A 272 7.21 6.86 1.64
N THR A 273 6.63 5.66 1.64
CA THR A 273 5.20 5.42 1.92
C THR A 273 5.02 4.31 2.95
N VAL A 274 3.85 4.28 3.58
CA VAL A 274 3.42 3.15 4.41
C VAL A 274 2.43 2.30 3.62
N ASP A 275 1.29 2.85 3.24
CA ASP A 275 0.21 2.13 2.55
C ASP A 275 -0.44 2.94 1.41
N MET A 276 -0.27 4.27 1.36
CA MET A 276 -1.03 5.15 0.47
C MET A 276 -0.87 4.81 -1.03
N ILE A 277 0.32 4.38 -1.44
CA ILE A 277 0.59 4.01 -2.83
C ILE A 277 0.32 2.52 -3.09
N ALA A 278 -0.08 1.76 -2.08
CA ALA A 278 -0.31 0.33 -2.23
C ALA A 278 -1.55 0.01 -3.07
N THR A 279 -2.56 0.89 -3.12
CA THR A 279 -3.81 0.66 -3.87
C THR A 279 -4.20 1.87 -4.72
N GLY A 280 -4.70 1.62 -5.93
CA GLY A 280 -5.37 2.62 -6.78
C GLY A 280 -4.51 3.72 -7.40
N THR A 281 -3.25 3.87 -7.02
CA THR A 281 -2.39 4.97 -7.46
C THR A 281 -1.45 4.53 -8.58
N ASP A 282 -1.51 5.16 -9.74
CA ASP A 282 -0.61 4.89 -10.86
C ASP A 282 0.59 5.82 -10.85
N VAL A 283 1.80 5.28 -10.62
CA VAL A 283 3.07 6.02 -10.69
C VAL A 283 4.00 5.27 -11.65
N LYS A 284 3.85 5.53 -12.94
CA LYS A 284 4.57 4.83 -14.01
C LYS A 284 6.10 4.94 -13.94
N PRO A 285 6.71 6.08 -13.56
CA PRO A 285 8.17 6.20 -13.62
C PRO A 285 8.94 5.52 -12.48
N ILE A 286 8.31 4.72 -11.63
CA ILE A 286 9.02 3.97 -10.59
C ILE A 286 9.91 2.91 -11.23
N GLU A 287 11.20 2.96 -10.93
CA GLU A 287 12.23 2.05 -11.43
C GLU A 287 12.80 1.13 -10.32
N CYS A 288 12.66 1.52 -9.05
CA CYS A 288 13.16 0.75 -7.91
C CYS A 288 12.16 0.73 -6.76
N LEU A 289 12.00 -0.43 -6.13
CA LEU A 289 11.19 -0.64 -4.93
C LEU A 289 12.08 -1.14 -3.80
N ILE A 290 12.02 -0.53 -2.63
CA ILE A 290 12.73 -0.99 -1.43
C ILE A 290 11.72 -1.33 -0.35
N PHE A 291 11.75 -2.57 0.14
CA PHE A 291 10.89 -3.03 1.20
C PHE A 291 11.64 -2.97 2.54
N MET A 292 11.35 -1.95 3.33
CA MET A 292 11.89 -1.80 4.70
C MET A 292 10.86 -2.22 5.74
N ARG A 293 10.08 -3.24 5.40
CA ARG A 293 9.05 -3.85 6.26
C ARG A 293 8.87 -5.32 5.91
N ASP A 294 8.46 -6.12 6.88
CA ASP A 294 7.99 -7.47 6.61
C ASP A 294 6.65 -7.44 5.88
N VAL A 295 6.56 -8.16 4.79
CA VAL A 295 5.31 -8.36 4.05
C VAL A 295 4.93 -9.83 4.12
N ARG A 296 3.96 -10.16 4.98
CA ARG A 296 3.53 -11.56 5.22
C ARG A 296 2.51 -12.07 4.23
N SER A 297 1.74 -11.17 3.64
CA SER A 297 0.72 -11.52 2.63
C SER A 297 1.36 -11.53 1.25
N LYS A 298 1.32 -12.68 0.57
CA LYS A 298 1.77 -12.82 -0.82
C LYS A 298 1.02 -11.84 -1.73
N ASN A 299 -0.30 -11.77 -1.60
CA ASN A 299 -1.12 -10.87 -2.41
C ASN A 299 -0.74 -9.40 -2.22
N TYR A 300 -0.50 -8.99 -0.98
CA TYR A 300 -0.09 -7.62 -0.69
C TYR A 300 1.31 -7.31 -1.23
N PHE A 301 2.23 -8.28 -1.15
CA PHE A 301 3.57 -8.15 -1.75
C PHE A 301 3.49 -7.99 -3.28
N GLU A 302 2.68 -8.82 -3.97
CA GLU A 302 2.49 -8.71 -5.41
C GLU A 302 1.85 -7.37 -5.82
N GLN A 303 0.90 -6.85 -5.05
CA GLN A 303 0.34 -5.52 -5.28
C GLN A 303 1.38 -4.40 -5.15
N MET A 304 2.23 -4.46 -4.11
CA MET A 304 3.32 -3.50 -3.91
C MET A 304 4.34 -3.61 -5.05
N LYS A 305 4.73 -4.83 -5.42
CA LYS A 305 5.69 -5.12 -6.51
C LYS A 305 5.16 -4.61 -7.86
N GLY A 306 3.87 -4.79 -8.14
CA GLY A 306 3.22 -4.32 -9.36
C GLY A 306 3.30 -2.80 -9.58
N ARG A 307 3.68 -2.02 -8.57
CA ARG A 307 3.90 -0.57 -8.73
C ARG A 307 5.16 -0.22 -9.52
N GLY A 308 6.18 -1.08 -9.50
CA GLY A 308 7.44 -0.89 -10.22
C GLY A 308 7.56 -1.63 -11.54
N THR A 309 6.48 -2.32 -11.99
CA THR A 309 6.54 -3.16 -13.19
C THR A 309 5.83 -2.56 -14.41
N ARG A 310 5.44 -1.29 -14.35
CA ARG A 310 4.74 -0.63 -15.45
C ARG A 310 5.68 -0.17 -16.54
N VAL A 311 5.25 -0.35 -17.80
CA VAL A 311 6.00 0.15 -18.95
C VAL A 311 5.82 1.65 -19.08
N LEU A 312 6.91 2.33 -19.33
CA LEU A 312 6.97 3.74 -19.69
C LEU A 312 7.82 3.89 -20.94
N SER A 313 7.42 4.77 -21.86
CA SER A 313 8.25 5.05 -23.04
C SER A 313 9.58 5.67 -22.59
N LYS A 314 10.64 5.48 -23.40
CA LYS A 314 11.94 6.05 -23.10
C LYS A 314 11.87 7.59 -23.02
N GLU A 315 11.09 8.21 -23.91
CA GLU A 315 10.88 9.65 -23.95
C GLU A 315 10.18 10.15 -22.67
N ASP A 316 9.19 9.42 -22.17
CA ASP A 316 8.46 9.80 -20.96
C ASP A 316 9.31 9.56 -19.70
N LEU A 317 10.09 8.50 -19.69
CA LEU A 317 11.04 8.29 -18.59
C LEU A 317 12.10 9.37 -18.55
N GLN A 318 12.64 9.80 -19.70
CA GLN A 318 13.64 10.85 -19.78
C GLN A 318 13.16 12.24 -19.35
N LYS A 319 11.84 12.48 -19.34
CA LYS A 319 11.27 13.73 -18.78
C LYS A 319 11.50 13.84 -17.27
N VAL A 320 11.52 12.71 -16.56
CA VAL A 320 11.67 12.64 -15.11
C VAL A 320 13.02 12.06 -14.67
N THR A 321 13.71 11.34 -15.54
CA THR A 321 15.05 10.78 -15.34
C THR A 321 15.86 10.94 -16.63
N PRO A 322 16.59 12.03 -16.80
CA PRO A 322 17.26 12.39 -18.06
C PRO A 322 18.38 11.46 -18.52
N SER A 323 19.00 10.68 -17.63
CA SER A 323 20.15 9.79 -17.95
C SER A 323 19.78 8.32 -18.03
#